data_0d1d2aa7ac59a4a414a4f0b3a2954280
#
_entry.id   0d1d2aa7ac59a4a414a4f0b3a2954280
#
_cell.length_a   1.000
_cell.length_b   1.000
_cell.length_c   1.000
_cell.angle_alpha   90.00
_cell.angle_beta   90.00
_cell.angle_gamma   90.00
#
_symmetry.space_group_name_H-M   'P 1'
#
loop_
_entity.id
_entity.type
_entity.pdbx_description
1 polymer ?
#
loop_
_entity_poly.entity_id
_entity_poly.type
_entity_poly.pdbx_seq_one_letter_code
_entity_poly.pdbx_strand_id
1 'polypeptide(L)'
;MELSERKKQILKAIIGDYIRTAEPVGSKALTEGHELPFSSATIRNEMSELEDMGYLEKPHTSAGRIPSPQGYRLYVDELMERPADNAEDGNALQNSVLTKVRELDHLIQEAGKLLTSLTNYASVAITPVSYTHLTLPTNS
;
A
#
# COMPACT_ATOMS: atom_id res chain seq x y z
N MET A 1 -13.62 -1.07 19.46
CA MET A 1 -13.82 0.33 19.78
C MET A 1 -14.08 1.09 18.48
N GLU A 2 -15.20 1.72 18.43
CA GLU A 2 -15.58 2.42 17.21
C GLU A 2 -14.92 3.79 17.14
N LEU A 3 -14.46 4.14 15.96
CA LEU A 3 -13.92 5.47 15.70
C LEU A 3 -15.09 6.44 15.42
N SER A 4 -14.95 7.68 15.87
CA SER A 4 -15.88 8.73 15.48
C SER A 4 -15.78 8.99 13.98
N GLU A 5 -16.85 9.55 13.40
CA GLU A 5 -16.85 9.90 11.98
C GLU A 5 -15.71 10.86 11.64
N ARG A 6 -15.41 11.78 12.52
CA ARG A 6 -14.30 12.71 12.36
C ARG A 6 -12.96 11.98 12.22
N LYS A 7 -12.71 11.03 13.13
CA LYS A 7 -11.49 10.23 13.09
C LYS A 7 -11.40 9.37 11.83
N LYS A 8 -12.52 8.78 11.42
CA LYS A 8 -12.59 8.00 10.17
C LYS A 8 -12.25 8.83 8.95
N GLN A 9 -12.82 10.03 8.85
CA GLN A 9 -12.56 10.92 7.73
C GLN A 9 -11.08 11.34 7.67
N ILE A 10 -10.52 11.68 8.81
CA ILE A 10 -9.13 12.10 8.90
C ILE A 10 -8.20 10.91 8.59
N LEU A 11 -8.46 9.76 9.15
CA LEU A 11 -7.66 8.55 8.89
C LEU A 11 -7.72 8.17 7.41
N LYS A 12 -8.90 8.21 6.82
CA LYS A 12 -9.08 7.94 5.39
C LYS A 12 -8.24 8.88 4.54
N ALA A 13 -8.25 10.16 4.86
CA ALA A 13 -7.49 11.17 4.12
C ALA A 13 -5.99 10.92 4.26
N ILE A 14 -5.51 10.60 5.46
CA ILE A 14 -4.10 10.34 5.72
C ILE A 14 -3.63 9.12 4.92
N ILE A 15 -4.36 8.02 4.99
CA ILE A 15 -3.98 6.79 4.31
C ILE A 15 -4.02 6.98 2.80
N GLY A 16 -5.06 7.65 2.29
CA GLY A 16 -5.15 7.97 0.87
C GLY A 16 -3.98 8.78 0.36
N ASP A 17 -3.57 9.81 1.10
CA ASP A 17 -2.42 10.62 0.75
C ASP A 17 -1.12 9.82 0.82
N TYR A 18 -0.96 9.01 1.85
CA TYR A 18 0.24 8.20 2.02
C TYR A 18 0.39 7.17 0.90
N ILE A 19 -0.71 6.54 0.49
CA ILE A 19 -0.69 5.59 -0.62
C ILE A 19 -0.25 6.27 -1.91
N ARG A 20 -0.68 7.51 -2.11
CA ARG A 20 -0.38 8.26 -3.32
C ARG A 20 1.04 8.81 -3.33
N THR A 21 1.54 9.32 -2.20
CA THR A 21 2.80 10.05 -2.14
C THR A 21 3.94 9.26 -1.50
N ALA A 22 3.62 8.25 -0.70
CA ALA A 22 4.58 7.49 0.11
C ALA A 22 5.37 8.37 1.09
N GLU A 23 4.82 9.52 1.45
CA GLU A 23 5.45 10.45 2.39
C GLU A 23 4.57 10.63 3.62
N PRO A 24 5.16 10.86 4.80
CA PRO A 24 4.37 11.12 6.00
C PRO A 24 3.44 12.33 5.80
N VAL A 25 2.24 12.23 6.36
CA VAL A 25 1.18 13.21 6.15
C VAL A 25 1.03 14.08 7.40
N GLY A 26 1.14 15.39 7.24
CA GLY A 26 0.95 16.36 8.30
C GLY A 26 -0.43 16.99 8.28
N SER A 27 -0.81 17.64 9.38
CA SER A 27 -2.10 18.31 9.49
C SER A 27 -2.26 19.42 8.44
N LYS A 28 -1.18 20.09 8.10
CA LYS A 28 -1.20 21.14 7.09
C LYS A 28 -1.54 20.60 5.71
N ALA A 29 -0.93 19.47 5.35
CA ALA A 29 -1.21 18.82 4.07
C ALA A 29 -2.68 18.41 3.97
N LEU A 30 -3.25 17.92 5.05
CA LEU A 30 -4.68 17.56 5.09
C LEU A 30 -5.57 18.78 4.97
N THR A 31 -5.21 19.88 5.64
CA THR A 31 -6.00 21.11 5.60
C THR A 31 -5.98 21.73 4.21
N GLU A 32 -4.83 21.73 3.55
CA GLU A 32 -4.66 22.34 2.23
C GLU A 32 -5.12 21.43 1.10
N GLY A 33 -4.92 20.12 1.24
CA GLY A 33 -5.17 19.17 0.18
C GLY A 33 -6.56 18.55 0.16
N HIS A 34 -7.33 18.72 1.23
CA HIS A 34 -8.65 18.11 1.36
C HIS A 34 -9.64 19.14 1.88
N GLU A 35 -10.87 19.03 1.41
CA GLU A 35 -11.97 19.86 1.91
C GLU A 35 -12.56 19.24 3.17
N LEU A 36 -11.76 19.17 4.23
CA LEU A 36 -12.24 18.68 5.51
C LEU A 36 -12.85 19.83 6.30
N PRO A 37 -14.03 19.62 6.92
CA PRO A 37 -14.70 20.66 7.67
C PRO A 37 -14.13 20.88 9.07
N PHE A 38 -12.82 20.70 9.23
CA PHE A 38 -12.15 20.76 10.52
C PHE A 38 -10.99 21.72 10.46
N SER A 39 -10.74 22.41 11.58
CA SER A 39 -9.59 23.29 11.70
C SER A 39 -8.29 22.46 11.76
N SER A 40 -7.18 23.10 11.46
CA SER A 40 -5.86 22.47 11.55
C SER A 40 -5.58 21.94 12.97
N ALA A 41 -5.99 22.69 13.99
CA ALA A 41 -5.84 22.26 15.38
C ALA A 41 -6.64 21.02 15.68
N THR A 42 -7.89 20.95 15.18
CA THR A 42 -8.74 19.79 15.36
C THR A 42 -8.13 18.56 14.68
N ILE A 43 -7.65 18.73 13.45
CA ILE A 43 -7.01 17.64 12.71
C ILE A 43 -5.78 17.15 13.46
N ARG A 44 -4.98 18.04 13.99
CA ARG A 44 -3.78 17.68 14.76
C ARG A 44 -4.14 16.87 15.99
N ASN A 45 -5.18 17.29 16.72
CA ASN A 45 -5.64 16.58 17.91
C ASN A 45 -6.15 15.19 17.55
N GLU A 46 -6.92 15.06 16.49
CA GLU A 46 -7.43 13.76 16.04
C GLU A 46 -6.30 12.85 15.57
N MET A 47 -5.29 13.39 14.90
CA MET A 47 -4.12 12.61 14.50
C MET A 47 -3.37 12.08 15.71
N SER A 48 -3.23 12.89 16.76
CA SER A 48 -2.58 12.47 17.99
C SER A 48 -3.35 11.34 18.67
N GLU A 49 -4.68 11.45 18.72
CA GLU A 49 -5.52 10.40 19.28
C GLU A 49 -5.46 9.11 18.47
N LEU A 50 -5.45 9.22 17.14
CA LEU A 50 -5.31 8.07 16.26
C LEU A 50 -3.96 7.37 16.46
N GLU A 51 -2.90 8.14 16.69
CA GLU A 51 -1.60 7.58 17.03
C GLU A 51 -1.65 6.82 18.36
N ASP A 52 -2.27 7.41 19.38
CA ASP A 52 -2.41 6.77 20.68
C ASP A 52 -3.24 5.49 20.61
N MET A 53 -4.22 5.45 19.70
CA MET A 53 -5.04 4.27 19.46
C MET A 53 -4.34 3.19 18.63
N GLY A 54 -3.18 3.49 18.06
CA GLY A 54 -2.42 2.53 17.29
C GLY A 54 -2.73 2.49 15.80
N TYR A 55 -3.50 3.44 15.29
CA TYR A 55 -3.83 3.51 13.86
C TYR A 55 -2.81 4.29 13.05
N LEU A 56 -2.05 5.16 13.68
CA LEU A 56 -1.00 5.95 13.03
C LEU A 56 0.30 5.78 13.79
N GLU A 57 1.41 5.99 13.07
CA GLU A 57 2.74 5.98 13.64
C GLU A 57 3.47 7.27 13.28
N LYS A 58 4.33 7.72 14.19
CA LYS A 58 5.13 8.92 13.97
C LYS A 58 6.54 8.51 13.59
N PRO A 59 6.98 8.77 12.35
CA PRO A 59 8.36 8.49 11.97
C PRO A 59 9.32 9.44 12.66
N HIS A 60 10.53 8.99 12.93
CA HIS A 60 11.53 9.76 13.65
C HIS A 60 12.00 11.01 12.91
N THR A 61 11.87 11.00 11.60
CA THR A 61 12.45 12.04 10.74
C THR A 61 11.44 13.10 10.30
N SER A 62 10.19 12.99 10.72
CA SER A 62 9.14 13.89 10.25
C SER A 62 8.11 14.16 11.35
N ALA A 63 7.50 15.33 11.30
CA ALA A 63 6.37 15.67 12.15
C ALA A 63 5.06 15.06 11.64
N GLY A 64 5.03 14.53 10.42
CA GLY A 64 3.86 13.88 9.86
C GLY A 64 3.59 12.52 10.48
N ARG A 65 2.55 11.87 9.98
CA ARG A 65 2.14 10.55 10.43
C ARG A 65 2.07 9.60 9.26
N ILE A 66 2.37 8.34 9.52
CA ILE A 66 2.19 7.24 8.56
C ILE A 66 1.18 6.25 9.12
N PRO A 67 0.46 5.53 8.25
CA PRO A 67 -0.46 4.51 8.72
C PRO A 67 0.27 3.34 9.35
N SER A 68 -0.26 2.84 10.46
CA SER A 68 0.22 1.58 11.04
C SER A 68 -0.43 0.40 10.30
N PRO A 69 0.06 -0.84 10.50
CA PRO A 69 -0.62 -2.01 9.94
C PRO A 69 -2.08 -2.11 10.35
N GLN A 70 -2.39 -1.74 11.59
CA GLN A 70 -3.76 -1.72 12.09
C GLN A 70 -4.59 -0.65 11.38
N GLY A 71 -4.00 0.51 11.09
CA GLY A 71 -4.64 1.57 10.32
C GLY A 71 -4.98 1.14 8.90
N TYR A 72 -4.06 0.46 8.23
CA TYR A 72 -4.32 -0.08 6.89
C TYR A 72 -5.44 -1.09 6.89
N ARG A 73 -5.47 -1.96 7.89
CA ARG A 73 -6.52 -2.96 7.99
C ARG A 73 -7.90 -2.31 8.12
N LEU A 74 -8.00 -1.32 8.99
CA LEU A 74 -9.24 -0.58 9.15
C LEU A 74 -9.65 0.13 7.85
N TYR A 75 -8.68 0.72 7.16
CA TYR A 75 -8.92 1.39 5.90
C TYR A 75 -9.49 0.44 4.85
N VAL A 76 -8.88 -0.72 4.70
CA VAL A 76 -9.34 -1.71 3.73
C VAL A 76 -10.73 -2.25 4.10
N ASP A 77 -10.97 -2.48 5.39
CA ASP A 77 -12.22 -3.08 5.83
C ASP A 77 -13.40 -2.11 5.82
N GLU A 78 -13.18 -0.87 6.22
CA GLU A 78 -14.28 0.05 6.48
C GLU A 78 -14.22 1.37 5.71
N LEU A 79 -13.03 1.91 5.50
CA LEU A 79 -12.88 3.29 5.02
C LEU A 79 -12.68 3.38 3.51
N MET A 80 -12.17 2.33 2.90
CA MET A 80 -11.92 2.30 1.47
C MET A 80 -13.25 2.37 0.72
N GLU A 81 -13.37 3.33 -0.20
CA GLU A 81 -14.53 3.40 -1.04
C GLU A 81 -14.56 2.20 -1.96
N ARG A 82 -15.51 1.33 -1.67
CA ARG A 82 -15.81 0.22 -2.56
C ARG A 82 -16.93 0.70 -3.50
N PRO A 83 -16.65 0.80 -4.80
CA PRO A 83 -17.71 1.15 -5.74
C PRO A 83 -18.84 0.12 -5.79
N ALA A 84 -18.77 -0.89 -4.93
CA ALA A 84 -19.68 -2.03 -4.94
C ALA A 84 -21.05 -1.77 -4.34
N ASP A 85 -21.29 -0.60 -3.80
CA ASP A 85 -22.59 -0.31 -3.19
C ASP A 85 -23.69 -0.01 -4.21
N ASN A 86 -23.31 0.12 -5.50
CA ASN A 86 -24.27 0.25 -6.59
C ASN A 86 -24.26 -1.06 -7.38
N ALA A 87 -25.38 -1.80 -7.28
CA ALA A 87 -25.51 -3.08 -7.95
C ALA A 87 -25.40 -2.99 -9.48
N GLU A 88 -25.63 -1.82 -10.04
CA GLU A 88 -25.47 -1.58 -11.47
C GLU A 88 -24.02 -1.45 -11.90
N ASP A 89 -23.17 -0.99 -11.00
CA ASP A 89 -21.75 -0.82 -11.26
C ASP A 89 -20.92 -2.04 -10.90
N GLY A 90 -21.54 -3.06 -10.28
CA GLY A 90 -20.83 -4.23 -9.82
C GLY A 90 -20.08 -4.97 -10.93
N ASN A 91 -20.71 -5.09 -12.10
CA ASN A 91 -20.07 -5.75 -13.23
C ASN A 91 -18.94 -4.93 -13.83
N ALA A 92 -19.13 -3.62 -13.94
CA ALA A 92 -18.11 -2.73 -14.44
C ALA A 92 -16.90 -2.71 -13.51
N LEU A 93 -17.15 -2.73 -12.20
CA LEU A 93 -16.10 -2.79 -11.20
C LEU A 93 -15.35 -4.11 -11.24
N GLN A 94 -16.07 -5.23 -11.28
CA GLN A 94 -15.44 -6.53 -11.38
C GLN A 94 -14.54 -6.61 -12.62
N ASN A 95 -15.02 -6.09 -13.74
CA ASN A 95 -14.24 -6.05 -14.96
C ASN A 95 -13.00 -5.15 -14.81
N SER A 96 -13.16 -4.02 -14.15
CA SER A 96 -12.04 -3.09 -13.91
C SER A 96 -11.00 -3.72 -12.98
N VAL A 97 -11.42 -4.38 -11.91
CA VAL A 97 -10.53 -5.08 -11.00
C VAL A 97 -9.84 -6.24 -11.71
N LEU A 98 -10.59 -7.02 -12.49
CA LEU A 98 -10.02 -8.13 -13.24
C LEU A 98 -8.99 -7.65 -14.25
N THR A 99 -9.25 -6.52 -14.91
CA THR A 99 -8.31 -5.92 -15.85
C THR A 99 -7.02 -5.52 -15.12
N LYS A 100 -7.13 -4.87 -13.98
CA LYS A 100 -5.97 -4.47 -13.19
C LYS A 100 -5.19 -5.67 -12.66
N VAL A 101 -5.89 -6.70 -12.24
CA VAL A 101 -5.25 -7.93 -11.80
C VAL A 101 -4.48 -8.59 -12.94
N ARG A 102 -5.05 -8.60 -14.15
CA ARG A 102 -4.37 -9.13 -15.33
C ARG A 102 -3.14 -8.30 -15.69
N GLU A 103 -3.26 -6.98 -15.63
CA GLU A 103 -2.13 -6.09 -15.86
C GLU A 103 -1.01 -6.33 -14.87
N LEU A 104 -1.36 -6.47 -13.60
CA LEU A 104 -0.39 -6.75 -12.56
C LEU A 104 0.25 -8.13 -12.76
N ASP A 105 -0.54 -9.13 -13.08
CA ASP A 105 -0.03 -10.48 -13.36
C ASP A 105 0.94 -10.46 -14.56
N HIS A 106 0.59 -9.71 -15.59
CA HIS A 106 1.46 -9.55 -16.76
C HIS A 106 2.79 -8.89 -16.37
N LEU A 107 2.75 -7.84 -15.55
CA LEU A 107 3.95 -7.18 -15.06
C LEU A 107 4.81 -8.13 -14.22
N ILE A 108 4.18 -8.92 -13.37
CA ILE A 108 4.88 -9.90 -12.54
C ILE A 108 5.55 -10.96 -13.43
N GLN A 109 4.86 -11.43 -14.47
CA GLN A 109 5.43 -12.38 -15.41
C GLN A 109 6.62 -11.80 -16.18
N GLU A 110 6.48 -10.57 -16.65
CA GLU A 110 7.57 -9.88 -17.35
C GLU A 110 8.79 -9.67 -16.43
N ALA A 111 8.54 -9.26 -15.20
CA ALA A 111 9.60 -9.12 -14.20
C ALA A 111 10.26 -10.47 -13.90
N GLY A 112 9.46 -11.53 -13.81
CA GLY A 112 9.97 -12.87 -13.58
C GLY A 112 10.84 -13.37 -14.72
N LYS A 113 10.44 -13.10 -15.96
CA LYS A 113 11.26 -13.45 -17.13
C LYS A 113 12.57 -12.71 -17.13
N LEU A 114 12.54 -11.42 -16.81
CA LEU A 114 13.73 -10.60 -16.75
C LEU A 114 14.68 -11.11 -15.65
N LEU A 115 14.16 -11.40 -14.47
CA LEU A 115 14.95 -11.94 -13.37
C LEU A 115 15.55 -13.30 -13.71
N THR A 116 14.78 -14.16 -14.35
CA THR A 116 15.25 -15.48 -14.79
C THR A 116 16.38 -15.32 -15.81
N SER A 117 16.22 -14.41 -16.76
CA SER A 117 17.25 -14.12 -17.75
C SER A 117 18.54 -13.62 -17.10
N LEU A 118 18.42 -12.70 -16.16
CA LEU A 118 19.58 -12.19 -15.43
C LEU A 118 20.24 -13.27 -14.58
N THR A 119 19.45 -14.11 -13.94
CA THR A 119 19.95 -15.19 -13.11
C THR A 119 20.68 -16.23 -13.96
N ASN A 120 20.13 -16.62 -15.09
CA ASN A 120 20.78 -17.55 -16.01
C ASN A 120 22.09 -16.99 -16.54
N TYR A 121 22.11 -15.72 -16.91
CA TYR A 121 23.32 -15.06 -17.36
C TYR A 121 24.38 -15.06 -16.27
N ALA A 122 24.01 -14.72 -15.05
CA ALA A 122 24.91 -14.72 -13.92
C ALA A 122 25.43 -16.13 -13.62
N SER A 123 24.56 -17.13 -13.69
CA SER A 123 24.96 -18.52 -13.50
C SER A 123 26.01 -18.97 -14.52
N VAL A 124 25.78 -18.65 -15.78
CA VAL A 124 26.71 -19.00 -16.85
C VAL A 124 28.04 -18.29 -16.66
N ALA A 125 28.02 -17.03 -16.24
CA ALA A 125 29.22 -16.24 -16.07
C ALA A 125 30.05 -16.64 -14.84
N ILE A 126 29.37 -17.02 -13.77
CA ILE A 126 30.01 -17.19 -12.45
C ILE A 126 30.31 -18.64 -12.12
N THR A 127 29.48 -19.58 -12.54
CA THR A 127 29.55 -20.95 -12.02
C THR A 127 29.49 -22.05 -13.06
N PRO A 128 30.37 -22.09 -14.05
CA PRO A 128 30.42 -23.27 -14.92
C PRO A 128 30.78 -24.55 -14.16
N VAL A 129 31.69 -24.44 -13.23
CA VAL A 129 32.12 -25.58 -12.43
C VAL A 129 31.08 -26.00 -11.41
N SER A 130 30.53 -25.02 -10.71
CA SER A 130 29.48 -25.30 -9.73
C SER A 130 28.23 -25.87 -10.35
N TYR A 131 27.85 -25.38 -11.52
CA TYR A 131 26.72 -25.89 -12.23
C TYR A 131 26.90 -27.37 -12.60
N THR A 132 28.05 -27.69 -13.15
CA THR A 132 28.40 -29.05 -13.52
C THR A 132 28.37 -29.95 -12.29
N HIS A 133 28.84 -29.46 -11.18
CA HIS A 133 28.88 -30.24 -9.96
C HIS A 133 27.49 -30.48 -9.38
N LEU A 134 26.61 -29.51 -9.51
CA LEU A 134 25.24 -29.64 -9.02
C LEU A 134 24.39 -30.58 -9.86
N THR A 135 24.63 -30.65 -11.15
CA THR A 135 23.86 -31.50 -12.02
C THR A 135 24.41 -32.90 -12.11
N LEU A 136 25.69 -33.06 -11.95
CA LEU A 136 26.34 -34.34 -12.07
C LEU A 136 26.13 -35.30 -10.90
N PRO A 137 25.88 -34.87 -9.67
CA PRO A 137 25.56 -35.85 -8.64
C PRO A 137 24.44 -36.77 -9.01
N THR A 138 23.67 -36.35 -9.96
CA THR A 138 22.60 -37.17 -10.50
C THR A 138 23.11 -38.12 -11.57
N ASN A 139 24.25 -37.87 -12.10
CA ASN A 139 24.83 -38.71 -13.15
C ASN A 139 25.77 -39.77 -12.66
N SER A 140 26.35 -39.49 -11.62
CA SER A 140 27.34 -40.46 -11.12
C SER A 140 26.67 -41.35 -10.15
#